data_b1132fb94c1a3c1f9bc0d51637b32696
#
_entry.id   b1132fb94c1a3c1f9bc0d51637b32696
#
_cell.length_a   1.000
_cell.length_b   1.000
_cell.length_c   1.000
_cell.angle_alpha   90.00
_cell.angle_beta   90.00
_cell.angle_gamma   90.00
#
_symmetry.space_group_name_H-M   'P 1'
#
loop_
_entity.id
_entity.type
_entity.pdbx_description
1 polymer ?
#
loop_
_entity_poly.entity_id
_entity_poly.type
_entity_poly.pdbx_seq_one_letter_code
_entity_poly.pdbx_strand_id
1 'polypeptide(L)' 'MKAYTVERHGDRWIAWNKEGLLGVADDMISAYRLVEEATNDNR' A
#
# COMPACT_ATOMS: atom_id res chain seq x y z
N MET A 1 -12.38 9.21 -2.39
CA MET A 1 -11.11 9.94 -2.44
C MET A 1 -9.97 9.05 -1.95
N LYS A 2 -8.89 9.07 -2.67
CA LYS A 2 -7.78 8.20 -2.33
C LYS A 2 -6.85 8.83 -1.31
N ALA A 3 -6.51 8.07 -0.31
CA ALA A 3 -5.59 8.53 0.72
C ALA A 3 -4.36 7.63 0.78
N TYR A 4 -3.98 7.08 -0.36
CA TYR A 4 -2.85 6.18 -0.42
C TYR A 4 -2.13 6.32 -1.73
N THR A 5 -0.91 5.78 -1.78
CA THR A 5 -0.10 5.76 -3.00
C THR A 5 0.55 4.39 -3.09
N VAL A 6 0.54 3.82 -4.30
CA VAL A 6 1.24 2.59 -4.58
C VAL A 6 2.18 2.87 -5.74
N GLU A 7 3.47 2.61 -5.55
CA GLU A 7 4.46 2.88 -6.58
C GLU A 7 5.35 1.67 -6.80
N ARG A 8 5.82 1.56 -8.01
CA ARG A 8 6.75 0.50 -8.37
C ARG A 8 8.17 1.00 -8.29
N HIS A 9 9.02 0.21 -7.63
CA HIS A 9 10.43 0.51 -7.51
C HIS A 9 11.22 -0.73 -7.87
N GLY A 10 11.69 -0.79 -9.11
CA GLY A 10 12.37 -1.98 -9.60
C GLY A 10 11.37 -3.12 -9.72
N ASP A 11 11.64 -4.20 -9.04
CA ASP A 11 10.72 -5.34 -9.02
C ASP A 11 9.93 -5.40 -7.73
N ARG A 12 9.83 -4.29 -7.04
CA ARG A 12 9.05 -4.23 -5.82
C ARG A 12 8.00 -3.15 -5.92
N TRP A 13 6.97 -3.28 -5.11
CA TRP A 13 5.90 -2.30 -5.03
C TRP A 13 5.81 -1.80 -3.62
N ILE A 14 5.72 -0.49 -3.47
CA ILE A 14 5.70 0.13 -2.16
C ILE A 14 4.39 0.86 -1.97
N ALA A 15 3.78 0.68 -0.82
CA ALA A 15 2.49 1.28 -0.52
C ALA A 15 2.62 2.24 0.65
N TRP A 16 2.01 3.41 0.50
CA TRP A 16 1.97 4.42 1.55
C TRP A 16 0.53 4.87 1.76
N ASN A 17 0.29 5.43 2.92
CA ASN A 17 -0.93 6.19 3.12
C ASN A 17 -0.53 7.48 3.82
N LYS A 18 -1.52 8.25 4.27
CA LYS A 18 -1.24 9.55 4.87
C LYS A 18 -0.46 9.42 6.17
N GLU A 19 -0.43 8.24 6.75
CA GLU A 19 0.29 8.02 7.99
C GLU A 19 1.72 7.53 7.75
N GLY A 20 2.05 7.19 6.51
CA GLY A 20 3.39 6.78 6.18
C GLY A 20 3.44 5.49 5.40
N LEU A 21 4.58 4.84 5.46
CA LEU A 21 4.83 3.62 4.71
C LEU A 21 4.04 2.46 5.29
N LEU A 22 3.30 1.77 4.42
CA LEU A 22 2.55 0.60 4.83
C LEU A 22 3.36 -0.67 4.68
N GLY A 23 4.16 -0.74 3.63
CA GLY A 23 4.97 -1.93 3.42
C GLY A 23 5.46 -2.03 2.00
N VAL A 24 6.17 -3.12 1.73
CA VAL A 24 6.75 -3.41 0.43
C VAL A 24 6.24 -4.77 0.00
N ALA A 25 5.83 -4.87 -1.25
CA ALA A 25 5.28 -6.11 -1.79
C ALA A 25 6.02 -6.51 -3.06
N ASP A 26 5.87 -7.75 -3.45
CA ASP A 26 6.52 -8.26 -4.65
C ASP A 26 5.71 -7.99 -5.90
N ASP A 27 4.43 -7.72 -5.75
CA ASP A 27 3.59 -7.41 -6.90
C ASP A 27 2.53 -6.39 -6.53
N MET A 28 1.83 -5.93 -7.56
CA MET A 28 0.86 -4.86 -7.38
C MET A 28 -0.31 -5.29 -6.51
N ILE A 29 -0.77 -6.51 -6.69
CA ILE A 29 -1.92 -6.99 -5.95
C ILE A 29 -1.63 -7.04 -4.46
N SER A 30 -0.45 -7.51 -4.11
CA SER A 30 -0.07 -7.56 -2.70
C SER A 30 0.07 -6.17 -2.11
N ALA A 31 0.56 -5.22 -2.92
CA ALA A 31 0.68 -3.85 -2.45
C ALA A 31 -0.69 -3.25 -2.16
N TYR A 32 -1.66 -3.49 -3.03
CA TYR A 32 -3.00 -3.00 -2.80
C TYR A 32 -3.64 -3.68 -1.60
N ARG A 33 -3.27 -4.91 -1.33
CA ARG A 33 -3.74 -5.58 -0.14
C ARG A 33 -3.27 -4.89 1.12
N LEU A 34 -2.04 -4.41 1.12
CA LEU A 34 -1.54 -3.66 2.27
C LEU A 34 -2.41 -2.45 2.53
N VAL A 35 -2.78 -1.75 1.46
CA VAL A 35 -3.65 -0.59 1.59
C VAL A 35 -5.02 -0.99 2.12
N GLU A 36 -5.55 -2.06 1.59
CA GLU A 36 -6.88 -2.51 1.97
C GLU A 36 -6.92 -2.91 3.43
N GLU A 37 -5.90 -3.61 3.89
CA GLU A 37 -5.87 -4.04 5.28
C GLU A 37 -5.73 -2.87 6.22
N ALA A 38 -4.95 -1.88 5.84
CA ALA A 38 -4.82 -0.69 6.65
C ALA A 38 -6.15 0.05 6.78
N THR A 39 -6.92 0.06 5.69
CA THR A 39 -8.22 0.71 5.70
C THR A 39 -9.22 -0.08 6.52
N ASN A 40 -9.21 -1.39 6.37
CA ASN A 40 -10.16 -2.24 7.08
C ASN A 40 -9.91 -2.26 8.58
N ASP A 41 -8.68 -2.03 8.96
CA ASP A 41 -8.32 -2.05 10.36
C ASP A 41 -8.86 -0.83 11.09
N ASN A 42 -9.36 0.09 10.34
CA ASN A 42 -9.83 1.34 10.90
C ASN A 42 -11.33 1.29 11.09
N ARG A 43 -11.78 1.00 12.23
CA ARG A 43 -13.19 0.87 12.53
C ARG A 43 -13.75 1.92 13.37
#